data_7338659d09152ab832fb1d85a09ed1e1
#
_entry.id   7338659d09152ab832fb1d85a09ed1e1
#
_cell.length_a   1.000
_cell.length_b   1.000
_cell.length_c   1.000
_cell.angle_alpha   90.00
_cell.angle_beta   90.00
_cell.angle_gamma   90.00
#
_symmetry.space_group_name_H-M   'P 1'
#
loop_
_entity.id
_entity.type
_entity.pdbx_description
1 polymer ?
#
loop_
_entity_poly.entity_id
_entity_poly.type
_entity_poly.pdbx_seq_one_letter_code
_entity_poly.pdbx_strand_id
1 'polypeptide(L)'
;VSESKPARIAVVGSLNADVTLWVPKRPSPDETLHAERIAWFRGGKGANQAVAAARLGAEVVMVGRVGDDEQGQWLRSGLAAEGIDCRHVRSAPEPTGLAVITVDPDDVSIVVAAGANASLDTAGVQAASAQIAAADVLLLQGEVSADAARTAAEIARKHDALVVLNPAPYNDVAPAVLPLADVVIVNRAESEQLHAGRATVRLRPRAVLVETRGAAGCVVRTRDAQEASIGTQGSRSTTVPAPQVTVVDATGAGDAFAGAFAVAMASGASTLEAAQLAVRAGAWAVTVAGAQPSLPTMAQLHAASPAGAPTRAAP
;
A
#
# COMPACT_ATOMS: atom_id res chain seq x y z
N VAL A 1 1.71 -0.13 -33.46
CA VAL A 1 1.57 0.30 -32.09
C VAL A 1 2.84 -0.14 -31.39
N SER A 2 3.73 0.78 -31.03
CA SER A 2 4.92 0.47 -30.21
C SER A 2 4.43 -0.09 -28.89
N GLU A 3 4.74 -1.36 -28.58
CA GLU A 3 4.52 -1.91 -27.26
C GLU A 3 5.37 -1.09 -26.28
N SER A 4 4.72 -0.26 -25.47
CA SER A 4 5.40 0.45 -24.40
C SER A 4 5.94 -0.61 -23.43
N LYS A 5 7.20 -0.48 -23.04
CA LYS A 5 7.81 -1.35 -22.04
C LYS A 5 6.94 -1.33 -20.77
N PRO A 6 6.66 -2.50 -20.15
CA PRO A 6 5.87 -2.55 -18.93
C PRO A 6 6.56 -1.74 -17.81
N ALA A 7 5.74 -1.07 -16.98
CA ALA A 7 6.20 -0.36 -15.80
C ALA A 7 6.86 -1.33 -14.82
N ARG A 8 8.03 -0.98 -14.29
CA ARG A 8 8.77 -1.82 -13.34
C ARG A 8 8.66 -1.21 -11.94
N ILE A 9 8.13 -1.99 -11.00
CA ILE A 9 7.89 -1.55 -9.64
C ILE A 9 8.62 -2.45 -8.66
N ALA A 10 9.43 -1.85 -7.78
CA ALA A 10 9.96 -2.52 -6.60
C ALA A 10 9.07 -2.20 -5.40
N VAL A 11 8.71 -3.20 -4.62
CA VAL A 11 7.99 -3.03 -3.37
C VAL A 11 8.86 -3.57 -2.24
N VAL A 12 9.19 -2.73 -1.27
CA VAL A 12 9.87 -3.14 -0.03
C VAL A 12 8.88 -2.96 1.10
N GLY A 13 8.39 -4.08 1.66
CA GLY A 13 7.26 -4.01 2.57
C GLY A 13 6.88 -5.34 3.22
N SER A 14 5.76 -5.32 3.90
CA SER A 14 5.23 -6.42 4.72
C SER A 14 4.48 -7.47 3.92
N LEU A 15 4.47 -8.67 4.52
CA LEU A 15 3.61 -9.79 4.15
C LEU A 15 2.96 -10.30 5.42
N ASN A 16 1.64 -10.35 5.49
CA ASN A 16 0.90 -10.83 6.65
C ASN A 16 -0.10 -11.92 6.26
N ALA A 17 -0.25 -12.92 7.12
CA ALA A 17 -1.40 -13.79 7.10
C ALA A 17 -2.51 -13.11 7.91
N ASP A 18 -3.60 -12.71 7.25
CA ASP A 18 -4.70 -12.03 7.92
C ASP A 18 -5.76 -13.05 8.31
N VAL A 19 -6.09 -13.15 9.60
CA VAL A 19 -7.20 -13.93 10.12
C VAL A 19 -8.34 -13.02 10.52
N THR A 20 -9.51 -13.20 9.90
CA THR A 20 -10.71 -12.44 10.22
C THR A 20 -11.69 -13.29 11.00
N LEU A 21 -12.12 -12.79 12.14
CA LEU A 21 -13.11 -13.37 13.03
C LEU A 21 -14.35 -12.47 13.03
N TRP A 22 -15.51 -13.01 12.63
CA TRP A 22 -16.79 -12.34 12.79
C TRP A 22 -17.39 -12.77 14.11
N VAL A 23 -17.68 -11.79 14.95
CA VAL A 23 -18.17 -12.00 16.32
C VAL A 23 -19.47 -11.21 16.54
N PRO A 24 -20.39 -11.67 17.39
CA PRO A 24 -21.66 -10.96 17.67
C PRO A 24 -21.44 -9.67 18.43
N LYS A 25 -20.32 -9.53 19.12
CA LYS A 25 -19.88 -8.32 19.87
C LYS A 25 -18.38 -8.40 20.17
N ARG A 26 -17.76 -7.31 20.60
CA ARG A 26 -16.41 -7.36 21.14
C ARG A 26 -16.41 -8.09 22.50
N PRO A 27 -15.43 -8.98 22.76
CA PRO A 27 -15.30 -9.63 24.06
C PRO A 27 -14.95 -8.58 25.13
N SER A 28 -15.60 -8.68 26.28
CA SER A 28 -15.22 -7.94 27.49
C SER A 28 -13.97 -8.60 28.12
N PRO A 29 -13.24 -7.91 29.02
CA PRO A 29 -12.21 -8.55 29.81
C PRO A 29 -12.73 -9.84 30.49
N ASP A 30 -11.93 -10.90 30.48
CA ASP A 30 -12.24 -12.22 31.04
C ASP A 30 -13.40 -12.98 30.38
N GLU A 31 -13.94 -12.48 29.26
CA GLU A 31 -14.99 -13.16 28.49
C GLU A 31 -14.41 -14.06 27.38
N THR A 32 -14.86 -15.30 27.30
CA THR A 32 -14.64 -16.17 26.14
C THR A 32 -15.83 -16.06 25.21
N LEU A 33 -15.58 -15.69 23.95
CA LEU A 33 -16.60 -15.51 22.94
C LEU A 33 -16.35 -16.47 21.77
N HIS A 34 -17.41 -17.09 21.26
CA HIS A 34 -17.35 -17.89 20.04
C HIS A 34 -17.52 -16.99 18.82
N ALA A 35 -16.59 -17.07 17.86
CA ALA A 35 -16.75 -16.42 16.56
C ALA A 35 -17.80 -17.18 15.74
N GLU A 36 -18.63 -16.43 15.01
CA GLU A 36 -19.63 -16.96 14.09
C GLU A 36 -18.98 -17.52 12.80
N ARG A 37 -17.86 -16.89 12.39
CA ARG A 37 -17.11 -17.24 11.18
C ARG A 37 -15.63 -16.91 11.35
N ILE A 38 -14.78 -17.69 10.69
CA ILE A 38 -13.35 -17.42 10.52
C ILE A 38 -13.01 -17.48 9.03
N ALA A 39 -12.11 -16.60 8.59
CA ALA A 39 -11.51 -16.68 7.27
C ALA A 39 -10.04 -16.22 7.31
N TRP A 40 -9.25 -16.78 6.39
CA TRP A 40 -7.86 -16.42 6.20
C TRP A 40 -7.70 -15.70 4.86
N PHE A 41 -6.97 -14.60 4.87
CA PHE A 41 -6.66 -13.82 3.69
C PHE A 41 -5.15 -13.57 3.61
N ARG A 42 -4.65 -13.45 2.39
CA ARG A 42 -3.31 -12.91 2.16
C ARG A 42 -3.38 -11.41 2.33
N GLY A 43 -2.45 -10.86 3.11
CA GLY A 43 -2.41 -9.45 3.46
C GLY A 43 -0.99 -8.94 3.63
N GLY A 44 -0.87 -7.85 4.40
CA GLY A 44 0.32 -7.04 4.50
C GLY A 44 0.32 -5.94 3.42
N LYS A 45 0.52 -4.70 3.83
CA LYS A 45 0.44 -3.55 2.90
C LYS A 45 1.41 -3.67 1.73
N GLY A 46 2.64 -4.16 1.97
CA GLY A 46 3.60 -4.42 0.90
C GLY A 46 3.08 -5.42 -0.12
N ALA A 47 2.62 -6.58 0.34
CA ALA A 47 2.08 -7.62 -0.53
C ALA A 47 0.83 -7.15 -1.28
N ASN A 48 -0.09 -6.43 -0.61
CA ASN A 48 -1.30 -5.90 -1.23
C ASN A 48 -0.96 -4.90 -2.35
N GLN A 49 -0.06 -3.95 -2.11
CA GLN A 49 0.36 -2.96 -3.11
C GLN A 49 1.10 -3.62 -4.28
N ALA A 50 1.90 -4.65 -4.00
CA ALA A 50 2.56 -5.44 -5.05
C ALA A 50 1.53 -6.16 -5.95
N VAL A 51 0.52 -6.81 -5.36
CA VAL A 51 -0.56 -7.46 -6.11
C VAL A 51 -1.38 -6.43 -6.90
N ALA A 52 -1.72 -5.29 -6.29
CA ALA A 52 -2.43 -4.21 -6.98
C ALA A 52 -1.67 -3.74 -8.23
N ALA A 53 -0.35 -3.53 -8.10
CA ALA A 53 0.49 -3.12 -9.22
C ALA A 53 0.59 -4.20 -10.30
N ALA A 54 0.79 -5.46 -9.93
CA ALA A 54 0.90 -6.58 -10.88
C ALA A 54 -0.40 -6.77 -11.68
N ARG A 55 -1.57 -6.76 -11.03
CA ARG A 55 -2.88 -6.85 -11.68
C ARG A 55 -3.18 -5.70 -12.64
N LEU A 56 -2.53 -4.56 -12.44
CA LEU A 56 -2.61 -3.40 -13.33
C LEU A 56 -1.54 -3.43 -14.45
N GLY A 57 -0.78 -4.53 -14.58
CA GLY A 57 0.12 -4.79 -15.70
C GLY A 57 1.57 -4.38 -15.49
N ALA A 58 1.99 -4.07 -14.26
CA ALA A 58 3.39 -3.81 -13.96
C ALA A 58 4.21 -5.10 -13.78
N GLU A 59 5.50 -5.06 -14.13
CA GLU A 59 6.49 -6.02 -13.66
C GLU A 59 6.88 -5.67 -12.23
N VAL A 60 6.60 -6.56 -11.27
CA VAL A 60 6.77 -6.28 -9.84
C VAL A 60 7.81 -7.19 -9.22
N VAL A 61 8.73 -6.62 -8.45
CA VAL A 61 9.60 -7.36 -7.52
C VAL A 61 9.20 -7.03 -6.09
N MET A 62 9.03 -8.06 -5.26
CA MET A 62 8.76 -7.93 -3.83
C MET A 62 10.00 -8.23 -3.01
N VAL A 63 10.33 -7.32 -2.09
CA VAL A 63 11.39 -7.48 -1.09
C VAL A 63 10.76 -7.48 0.29
N GLY A 64 10.92 -8.57 1.04
CA GLY A 64 10.27 -8.75 2.33
C GLY A 64 10.79 -9.95 3.11
N ARG A 65 10.13 -10.22 4.24
CA ARG A 65 10.41 -11.39 5.07
C ARG A 65 9.12 -12.12 5.41
N VAL A 66 9.23 -13.44 5.49
CA VAL A 66 8.20 -14.34 6.03
C VAL A 66 8.85 -15.33 6.95
N GLY A 67 8.11 -15.98 7.82
CA GLY A 67 8.61 -17.09 8.62
C GLY A 67 8.93 -18.34 7.76
N ASP A 68 9.68 -19.27 8.33
CA ASP A 68 9.86 -20.62 7.76
C ASP A 68 8.70 -21.51 8.21
N ASP A 69 7.48 -21.08 7.87
CA ASP A 69 6.21 -21.67 8.28
C ASP A 69 5.24 -21.81 7.10
N GLU A 70 4.09 -22.48 7.33
CA GLU A 70 3.07 -22.71 6.30
C GLU A 70 2.49 -21.40 5.79
N GLN A 71 2.31 -20.39 6.65
CA GLN A 71 1.81 -19.09 6.29
C GLN A 71 2.78 -18.35 5.36
N GLY A 72 4.08 -18.42 5.63
CA GLY A 72 5.11 -17.84 4.78
C GLY A 72 5.14 -18.47 3.37
N GLN A 73 5.02 -19.80 3.32
CA GLN A 73 4.93 -20.51 2.03
C GLN A 73 3.66 -20.16 1.27
N TRP A 74 2.52 -20.07 1.97
CA TRP A 74 1.23 -19.69 1.40
C TRP A 74 1.24 -18.27 0.84
N LEU A 75 1.84 -17.30 1.54
CA LEU A 75 1.97 -15.92 1.07
C LEU A 75 2.87 -15.81 -0.16
N ARG A 76 4.06 -16.44 -0.14
CA ARG A 76 4.97 -16.44 -1.30
C ARG A 76 4.34 -17.09 -2.52
N SER A 77 3.67 -18.23 -2.37
CA SER A 77 2.99 -18.90 -3.49
C SER A 77 1.87 -18.04 -4.08
N GLY A 78 1.16 -17.27 -3.24
CA GLY A 78 0.15 -16.33 -3.69
C GLY A 78 0.72 -15.22 -4.56
N LEU A 79 1.82 -14.59 -4.14
CA LEU A 79 2.49 -13.56 -4.91
C LEU A 79 3.06 -14.11 -6.24
N ALA A 80 3.66 -15.30 -6.21
CA ALA A 80 4.16 -15.96 -7.40
C ALA A 80 3.05 -16.27 -8.42
N ALA A 81 1.86 -16.64 -7.95
CA ALA A 81 0.68 -16.86 -8.80
C ALA A 81 0.17 -15.57 -9.47
N GLU A 82 0.43 -14.39 -8.88
CA GLU A 82 0.16 -13.07 -9.48
C GLU A 82 1.30 -12.59 -10.42
N GLY A 83 2.31 -13.44 -10.66
CA GLY A 83 3.45 -13.11 -11.53
C GLY A 83 4.52 -12.21 -10.89
N ILE A 84 4.49 -12.04 -9.56
CA ILE A 84 5.42 -11.18 -8.84
C ILE A 84 6.74 -11.91 -8.59
N ASP A 85 7.86 -11.24 -8.85
CA ASP A 85 9.19 -11.76 -8.52
C ASP A 85 9.42 -11.77 -7.01
N CYS A 86 9.42 -12.99 -6.42
CA CYS A 86 9.55 -13.22 -4.97
C CYS A 86 10.96 -13.66 -4.56
N ARG A 87 11.99 -13.55 -5.41
CA ARG A 87 13.37 -14.01 -5.09
C ARG A 87 13.94 -13.32 -3.84
N HIS A 88 13.47 -12.13 -3.52
CA HIS A 88 13.86 -11.35 -2.36
C HIS A 88 12.85 -11.38 -1.20
N VAL A 89 11.83 -12.23 -1.28
CA VAL A 89 11.00 -12.62 -0.14
C VAL A 89 11.65 -13.82 0.52
N ARG A 90 12.43 -13.59 1.56
CA ARG A 90 13.24 -14.62 2.23
C ARG A 90 12.64 -15.02 3.57
N SER A 91 12.90 -16.27 3.98
CA SER A 91 12.50 -16.74 5.30
C SER A 91 13.37 -16.11 6.39
N ALA A 92 12.79 -15.97 7.57
CA ALA A 92 13.41 -15.53 8.82
C ALA A 92 13.06 -16.53 9.94
N PRO A 93 13.81 -16.54 11.07
CA PRO A 93 13.50 -17.40 12.22
C PRO A 93 12.18 -17.04 12.92
N GLU A 94 11.78 -15.77 12.86
CA GLU A 94 10.53 -15.27 13.42
C GLU A 94 9.34 -15.82 12.63
N PRO A 95 8.18 -16.05 13.29
CA PRO A 95 6.95 -16.44 12.60
C PRO A 95 6.55 -15.41 11.55
N THR A 96 5.83 -15.84 10.52
CA THR A 96 5.23 -14.93 9.53
C THR A 96 4.37 -13.87 10.21
N GLY A 97 4.38 -12.64 9.69
CA GLY A 97 3.53 -11.55 10.16
C GLY A 97 2.05 -11.96 10.15
N LEU A 98 1.34 -11.57 11.20
CA LEU A 98 -0.07 -11.93 11.42
C LEU A 98 -0.89 -10.67 11.67
N ALA A 99 -2.03 -10.54 11.02
CA ALA A 99 -3.07 -9.60 11.41
C ALA A 99 -4.29 -10.37 11.92
N VAL A 100 -4.73 -10.05 13.14
CA VAL A 100 -5.99 -10.55 13.70
C VAL A 100 -7.02 -9.45 13.56
N ILE A 101 -8.05 -9.72 12.75
CA ILE A 101 -9.11 -8.78 12.42
C ILE A 101 -10.39 -9.28 13.08
N THR A 102 -10.95 -8.48 13.96
CA THR A 102 -12.25 -8.78 14.59
C THR A 102 -13.29 -7.84 14.02
N VAL A 103 -14.34 -8.41 13.44
CA VAL A 103 -15.48 -7.70 12.85
C VAL A 103 -16.69 -7.96 13.73
N ASP A 104 -17.23 -6.92 14.32
CA ASP A 104 -18.52 -6.93 15.01
C ASP A 104 -19.54 -6.07 14.23
N PRO A 105 -20.84 -6.07 14.59
CA PRO A 105 -21.87 -5.30 13.87
C PRO A 105 -21.62 -3.79 13.82
N ASP A 106 -20.84 -3.25 14.75
CA ASP A 106 -20.64 -1.81 14.89
C ASP A 106 -19.32 -1.33 14.31
N ASP A 107 -18.24 -2.18 14.33
CA ASP A 107 -16.90 -1.72 13.97
C ASP A 107 -15.92 -2.87 13.65
N VAL A 108 -14.70 -2.52 13.23
CA VAL A 108 -13.58 -3.43 12.94
C VAL A 108 -12.40 -3.11 13.84
N SER A 109 -11.81 -4.13 14.46
CA SER A 109 -10.57 -3.99 15.24
C SER A 109 -9.47 -4.82 14.59
N ILE A 110 -8.27 -4.29 14.51
CA ILE A 110 -7.12 -4.94 13.90
C ILE A 110 -5.95 -4.91 14.87
N VAL A 111 -5.37 -6.09 15.14
CA VAL A 111 -4.12 -6.23 15.89
C VAL A 111 -3.10 -6.88 14.98
N VAL A 112 -1.94 -6.25 14.82
CA VAL A 112 -0.87 -6.74 13.95
C VAL A 112 0.32 -7.18 14.79
N ALA A 113 0.77 -8.42 14.56
CA ALA A 113 2.06 -8.91 15.00
C ALA A 113 3.02 -8.87 13.80
N ALA A 114 4.04 -8.04 13.87
CA ALA A 114 4.96 -7.84 12.76
C ALA A 114 5.71 -9.12 12.35
N GLY A 115 6.06 -9.98 13.32
CA GLY A 115 6.78 -11.22 13.05
C GLY A 115 8.02 -10.99 12.19
N ALA A 116 8.19 -11.83 11.19
CA ALA A 116 9.31 -11.78 10.25
C ALA A 116 9.44 -10.43 9.50
N ASN A 117 8.38 -9.63 9.36
CA ASN A 117 8.49 -8.30 8.73
C ASN A 117 9.47 -7.38 9.48
N ALA A 118 9.50 -7.49 10.82
CA ALA A 118 10.41 -6.69 11.65
C ALA A 118 11.89 -7.07 11.46
N SER A 119 12.18 -8.26 10.96
CA SER A 119 13.56 -8.73 10.72
C SER A 119 14.10 -8.34 9.35
N LEU A 120 13.33 -7.63 8.51
CA LEU A 120 13.88 -7.06 7.28
C LEU A 120 14.86 -5.94 7.63
N ASP A 121 16.13 -6.22 7.39
CA ASP A 121 17.25 -5.34 7.69
C ASP A 121 17.87 -4.71 6.43
N THR A 122 18.84 -3.84 6.64
CA THR A 122 19.63 -3.20 5.58
C THR A 122 20.29 -4.23 4.65
N ALA A 123 20.85 -5.33 5.19
CA ALA A 123 21.51 -6.34 4.38
C ALA A 123 20.53 -7.07 3.45
N GLY A 124 19.32 -7.36 3.92
CA GLY A 124 18.25 -7.92 3.11
C GLY A 124 17.83 -7.02 1.95
N VAL A 125 17.76 -5.71 2.18
CA VAL A 125 17.47 -4.72 1.14
C VAL A 125 18.64 -4.58 0.18
N GLN A 126 19.88 -4.53 0.66
CA GLN A 126 21.08 -4.45 -0.18
C GLN A 126 21.21 -5.67 -1.13
N ALA A 127 20.79 -6.86 -0.71
CA ALA A 127 20.75 -8.05 -1.55
C ALA A 127 19.78 -7.92 -2.74
N ALA A 128 18.81 -6.99 -2.68
CA ALA A 128 17.87 -6.66 -3.75
C ALA A 128 18.24 -5.37 -4.49
N SER A 129 19.42 -4.79 -4.25
CA SER A 129 19.80 -3.48 -4.77
C SER A 129 19.71 -3.35 -6.28
N ALA A 130 20.09 -4.39 -7.02
CA ALA A 130 20.01 -4.39 -8.48
C ALA A 130 18.57 -4.30 -9.00
N GLN A 131 17.61 -4.97 -8.32
CA GLN A 131 16.19 -4.94 -8.69
C GLN A 131 15.56 -3.59 -8.32
N ILE A 132 15.89 -3.03 -7.15
CA ILE A 132 15.43 -1.71 -6.73
C ILE A 132 15.99 -0.64 -7.68
N ALA A 133 17.26 -0.72 -8.03
CA ALA A 133 17.92 0.19 -8.97
C ALA A 133 17.34 0.12 -10.39
N ALA A 134 16.81 -1.02 -10.80
CA ALA A 134 16.22 -1.22 -12.13
C ALA A 134 14.73 -0.82 -12.19
N ALA A 135 14.10 -0.51 -11.06
CA ALA A 135 12.69 -0.13 -11.01
C ALA A 135 12.48 1.31 -11.49
N ASP A 136 11.31 1.58 -12.04
CA ASP A 136 10.86 2.94 -12.37
C ASP A 136 10.25 3.63 -11.12
N VAL A 137 9.64 2.81 -10.23
CA VAL A 137 9.05 3.27 -8.95
C VAL A 137 9.40 2.29 -7.84
N LEU A 138 9.75 2.83 -6.67
CA LEU A 138 9.82 2.13 -5.39
C LEU A 138 8.60 2.48 -4.54
N LEU A 139 7.86 1.45 -4.09
CA LEU A 139 6.76 1.56 -3.12
C LEU A 139 7.23 1.16 -1.72
N LEU A 140 6.93 2.00 -0.73
CA LEU A 140 7.25 1.82 0.69
C LEU A 140 6.03 2.06 1.56
N GLN A 141 5.93 1.33 2.69
CA GLN A 141 4.87 1.47 3.70
C GLN A 141 5.48 1.54 5.11
N GLY A 142 4.64 1.60 6.15
CA GLY A 142 5.05 1.70 7.55
C GLY A 142 5.19 0.35 8.29
N GLU A 143 5.33 -0.78 7.59
CA GLU A 143 5.27 -2.11 8.24
C GLU A 143 6.60 -2.90 8.19
N VAL A 144 7.70 -2.24 7.87
CA VAL A 144 9.07 -2.78 7.94
C VAL A 144 9.96 -1.85 8.78
N SER A 145 11.22 -2.23 9.03
CA SER A 145 12.12 -1.37 9.81
C SER A 145 12.43 -0.06 9.09
N ALA A 146 12.58 1.04 9.84
CA ALA A 146 12.93 2.35 9.30
C ALA A 146 14.25 2.33 8.52
N ASP A 147 15.23 1.56 9.00
CA ASP A 147 16.53 1.42 8.32
C ASP A 147 16.42 0.69 6.99
N ALA A 148 15.62 -0.37 6.91
CA ALA A 148 15.34 -1.08 5.67
C ALA A 148 14.65 -0.16 4.64
N ALA A 149 13.58 0.55 5.07
CA ALA A 149 12.84 1.46 4.21
C ALA A 149 13.72 2.61 3.72
N ARG A 150 14.53 3.22 4.59
CA ARG A 150 15.48 4.27 4.24
C ARG A 150 16.52 3.79 3.25
N THR A 151 17.12 2.61 3.50
CA THR A 151 18.12 2.01 2.59
C THR A 151 17.54 1.77 1.20
N ALA A 152 16.31 1.26 1.11
CA ALA A 152 15.64 1.07 -0.17
C ALA A 152 15.42 2.40 -0.91
N ALA A 153 14.96 3.43 -0.19
CA ALA A 153 14.76 4.77 -0.75
C ALA A 153 16.08 5.39 -1.24
N GLU A 154 17.19 5.24 -0.50
CA GLU A 154 18.52 5.71 -0.90
C GLU A 154 19.01 5.02 -2.19
N ILE A 155 18.81 3.69 -2.32
CA ILE A 155 19.14 2.95 -3.55
C ILE A 155 18.31 3.47 -4.72
N ALA A 156 16.98 3.55 -4.57
CA ALA A 156 16.08 4.03 -5.61
C ALA A 156 16.46 5.43 -6.09
N ARG A 157 16.70 6.33 -5.15
CA ARG A 157 17.14 7.72 -5.43
C ARG A 157 18.45 7.81 -6.21
N LYS A 158 19.42 6.95 -5.89
CA LYS A 158 20.72 6.91 -6.59
C LYS A 158 20.59 6.51 -8.06
N HIS A 159 19.51 5.83 -8.42
CA HIS A 159 19.24 5.31 -9.75
C HIS A 159 18.00 5.94 -10.41
N ASP A 160 17.60 7.14 -9.96
CA ASP A 160 16.50 7.94 -10.52
C ASP A 160 15.12 7.29 -10.50
N ALA A 161 14.93 6.20 -9.71
CA ALA A 161 13.61 5.65 -9.46
C ALA A 161 12.78 6.59 -8.56
N LEU A 162 11.50 6.75 -8.88
CA LEU A 162 10.57 7.52 -8.04
C LEU A 162 10.30 6.79 -6.73
N VAL A 163 10.38 7.50 -5.61
CA VAL A 163 10.06 6.94 -4.29
C VAL A 163 8.63 7.36 -3.90
N VAL A 164 7.73 6.39 -3.82
CA VAL A 164 6.36 6.56 -3.34
C VAL A 164 6.25 5.96 -1.95
N LEU A 165 5.95 6.79 -0.97
CA LEU A 165 5.77 6.41 0.42
C LEU A 165 4.29 6.49 0.80
N ASN A 166 3.74 5.36 1.27
CA ASN A 166 2.47 5.32 2.01
C ASN A 166 2.78 5.01 3.48
N PRO A 167 2.98 6.04 4.36
CA PRO A 167 3.39 5.84 5.75
C PRO A 167 2.22 5.33 6.60
N ALA A 168 1.75 4.14 6.30
CA ALA A 168 0.65 3.45 6.94
C ALA A 168 1.14 2.13 7.58
N PRO A 169 1.07 1.97 8.91
CA PRO A 169 0.76 3.02 9.89
C PRO A 169 1.85 4.10 9.95
N TYR A 170 1.48 5.31 10.38
CA TYR A 170 2.45 6.38 10.58
C TYR A 170 3.30 6.09 11.82
N ASN A 171 4.61 5.89 11.61
CA ASN A 171 5.59 5.55 12.64
C ASN A 171 6.97 6.11 12.27
N ASP A 172 8.07 5.53 12.81
CA ASP A 172 9.45 5.94 12.58
C ASP A 172 9.96 5.76 11.14
N VAL A 173 9.29 4.96 10.32
CA VAL A 173 9.54 4.89 8.86
C VAL A 173 9.27 6.24 8.19
N ALA A 174 8.21 6.93 8.61
CA ALA A 174 7.84 8.20 8.01
C ALA A 174 8.98 9.24 8.09
N PRO A 175 9.51 9.64 9.26
CA PRO A 175 10.62 10.60 9.34
C PRO A 175 11.88 10.13 8.63
N ALA A 176 12.13 8.81 8.55
CA ALA A 176 13.31 8.27 7.89
C ALA A 176 13.25 8.37 6.35
N VAL A 177 12.05 8.30 5.76
CA VAL A 177 11.86 8.23 4.30
C VAL A 177 11.30 9.51 3.69
N LEU A 178 10.53 10.33 4.42
CA LEU A 178 9.94 11.58 3.91
C LEU A 178 10.92 12.51 3.20
N PRO A 179 12.19 12.68 3.67
CA PRO A 179 13.19 13.51 2.96
C PRO A 179 13.61 12.93 1.60
N LEU A 180 13.32 11.66 1.33
CA LEU A 180 13.71 10.94 0.12
C LEU A 180 12.51 10.71 -0.82
N ALA A 181 11.28 10.84 -0.31
CA ALA A 181 10.05 10.54 -1.05
C ALA A 181 9.72 11.62 -2.09
N ASP A 182 9.36 11.18 -3.29
CA ASP A 182 8.84 12.04 -4.36
C ASP A 182 7.32 12.21 -4.25
N VAL A 183 6.63 11.16 -3.78
CA VAL A 183 5.19 11.14 -3.52
C VAL A 183 4.94 10.57 -2.13
N VAL A 184 4.04 11.21 -1.39
CA VAL A 184 3.58 10.74 -0.09
C VAL A 184 2.06 10.59 -0.15
N ILE A 185 1.58 9.35 0.07
CA ILE A 185 0.15 9.01 0.06
C ILE A 185 -0.27 8.77 1.51
N VAL A 186 -1.20 9.58 2.01
CA VAL A 186 -1.70 9.52 3.40
C VAL A 186 -3.22 9.51 3.43
N ASN A 187 -3.81 8.90 4.44
CA ASN A 187 -5.20 9.14 4.81
C ASN A 187 -5.30 10.37 5.74
N ARG A 188 -6.52 10.70 6.19
CA ARG A 188 -6.73 11.86 7.07
C ARG A 188 -5.94 11.76 8.37
N ALA A 189 -6.00 10.60 9.05
CA ALA A 189 -5.33 10.42 10.35
C ALA A 189 -3.80 10.50 10.20
N GLU A 190 -3.24 9.87 9.17
CA GLU A 190 -1.81 9.94 8.85
C GLU A 190 -1.40 11.36 8.44
N SER A 191 -2.27 12.08 7.73
CA SER A 191 -2.05 13.50 7.38
C SER A 191 -2.01 14.39 8.63
N GLU A 192 -2.87 14.14 9.61
CA GLU A 192 -2.84 14.86 10.90
C GLU A 192 -1.54 14.58 11.66
N GLN A 193 -1.10 13.32 11.72
CA GLN A 193 0.18 12.94 12.34
C GLN A 193 1.39 13.56 11.62
N LEU A 194 1.39 13.52 10.27
CA LEU A 194 2.40 14.19 9.46
C LEU A 194 2.45 15.70 9.76
N HIS A 195 1.31 16.33 9.96
CA HIS A 195 1.23 17.74 10.29
C HIS A 195 1.66 18.06 11.73
N ALA A 196 1.37 17.18 12.69
CA ALA A 196 1.82 17.33 14.08
C ALA A 196 3.35 17.21 14.21
N GLY A 197 3.99 16.36 13.39
CA GLY A 197 5.46 16.16 13.36
C GLY A 197 6.24 17.22 12.60
N ARG A 198 5.61 18.26 12.06
CA ARG A 198 6.23 19.27 11.14
C ARG A 198 7.47 19.99 11.65
N ALA A 199 7.65 20.09 12.95
CA ALA A 199 8.84 20.75 13.50
C ALA A 199 10.14 19.98 13.24
N THR A 200 10.06 18.68 12.95
CA THR A 200 11.20 17.77 12.85
C THR A 200 11.39 17.12 11.50
N VAL A 201 10.36 17.05 10.63
CA VAL A 201 10.41 16.31 9.36
C VAL A 201 10.15 17.23 8.16
N ARG A 202 11.10 17.27 7.24
CA ARG A 202 10.96 18.01 5.98
C ARG A 202 10.64 17.06 4.84
N LEU A 203 9.58 17.37 4.08
CA LEU A 203 9.39 16.76 2.78
C LEU A 203 10.44 17.24 1.80
N ARG A 204 10.80 16.37 0.86
CA ARG A 204 11.66 16.73 -0.26
C ARG A 204 11.08 17.93 -1.04
N PRO A 205 11.93 18.85 -1.57
CA PRO A 205 11.47 19.88 -2.51
C PRO A 205 10.75 19.23 -3.71
N ARG A 206 9.62 19.80 -4.11
CA ARG A 206 8.74 19.28 -5.17
C ARG A 206 8.04 17.95 -4.87
N ALA A 207 8.15 17.40 -3.65
CA ALA A 207 7.37 16.24 -3.28
C ALA A 207 5.86 16.51 -3.40
N VAL A 208 5.13 15.53 -3.90
CA VAL A 208 3.67 15.55 -4.01
C VAL A 208 3.07 14.91 -2.77
N LEU A 209 2.11 15.58 -2.15
CA LEU A 209 1.30 15.00 -1.08
C LEU A 209 -0.08 14.67 -1.63
N VAL A 210 -0.47 13.39 -1.51
CA VAL A 210 -1.78 12.89 -1.88
C VAL A 210 -2.51 12.45 -0.62
N GLU A 211 -3.60 13.15 -0.29
CA GLU A 211 -4.42 12.84 0.88
C GLU A 211 -5.71 12.14 0.43
N THR A 212 -5.85 10.86 0.76
CA THR A 212 -7.07 10.09 0.48
C THR A 212 -8.17 10.45 1.48
N ARG A 213 -9.42 10.53 1.00
CA ARG A 213 -10.58 10.99 1.75
C ARG A 213 -11.80 10.06 1.62
N GLY A 214 -11.53 8.77 1.42
CA GLY A 214 -12.56 7.74 1.26
C GLY A 214 -13.53 8.10 0.12
N ALA A 215 -14.82 8.12 0.38
CA ALA A 215 -15.85 8.42 -0.62
C ALA A 215 -15.71 9.82 -1.26
N ALA A 216 -14.98 10.75 -0.65
CA ALA A 216 -14.69 12.05 -1.24
C ALA A 216 -13.51 12.05 -2.23
N GLY A 217 -12.87 10.88 -2.45
CA GLY A 217 -11.75 10.75 -3.37
C GLY A 217 -10.40 11.12 -2.74
N CYS A 218 -9.62 11.98 -3.37
CA CYS A 218 -8.35 12.46 -2.83
C CYS A 218 -8.07 13.93 -3.15
N VAL A 219 -7.12 14.50 -2.42
CA VAL A 219 -6.56 15.83 -2.70
C VAL A 219 -5.09 15.69 -3.01
N VAL A 220 -4.69 16.13 -4.18
CA VAL A 220 -3.30 16.21 -4.63
C VAL A 220 -2.78 17.60 -4.32
N ARG A 221 -1.69 17.70 -3.55
CA ARG A 221 -0.99 18.95 -3.27
C ARG A 221 0.39 18.91 -3.87
N THR A 222 0.66 19.84 -4.77
CA THR A 222 1.99 20.05 -5.37
C THR A 222 2.58 21.34 -4.82
N ARG A 223 3.91 21.41 -4.75
CA ARG A 223 4.63 22.56 -4.19
C ARG A 223 5.55 23.15 -5.23
N ASP A 224 5.65 24.48 -5.23
CA ASP A 224 6.70 25.16 -5.97
C ASP A 224 8.06 24.97 -5.28
N ALA A 225 9.15 24.96 -6.08
CA ALA A 225 10.50 24.56 -5.64
C ALA A 225 11.10 25.39 -4.50
N GLN A 226 10.49 26.54 -4.16
CA GLN A 226 11.01 27.51 -3.19
C GLN A 226 10.41 27.42 -1.79
N GLU A 227 9.40 26.57 -1.56
CA GLU A 227 8.71 26.49 -0.28
C GLU A 227 9.09 25.26 0.56
N ALA A 228 9.49 25.49 1.82
CA ALA A 228 9.97 24.45 2.73
C ALA A 228 8.90 23.77 3.60
N SER A 229 7.63 24.26 3.62
CA SER A 229 6.57 23.68 4.47
C SER A 229 5.22 23.48 3.74
N ILE A 230 4.50 22.40 4.05
CA ILE A 230 3.15 22.11 3.53
C ILE A 230 2.16 23.09 4.18
N GLY A 231 1.29 23.73 3.39
CA GLY A 231 0.23 24.60 3.90
C GLY A 231 0.55 26.09 3.93
N THR A 232 1.66 26.52 3.29
CA THR A 232 1.96 27.93 3.04
C THR A 232 1.33 28.40 1.72
N GLN A 233 1.16 29.74 1.55
CA GLN A 233 0.69 30.34 0.30
C GLN A 233 1.62 29.96 -0.85
N GLY A 234 1.08 29.30 -1.91
CA GLY A 234 1.85 28.85 -3.09
C GLY A 234 1.65 27.37 -3.45
N SER A 235 1.12 26.54 -2.55
CA SER A 235 0.80 25.14 -2.90
C SER A 235 -0.47 25.05 -3.75
N ARG A 236 -0.39 24.39 -4.92
CA ARG A 236 -1.57 24.05 -5.71
C ARG A 236 -2.25 22.82 -5.12
N SER A 237 -3.56 22.89 -4.94
CA SER A 237 -4.38 21.80 -4.43
C SER A 237 -5.45 21.45 -5.47
N THR A 238 -5.50 20.18 -5.87
CA THR A 238 -6.50 19.68 -6.83
C THR A 238 -7.24 18.51 -6.18
N THR A 239 -8.57 18.56 -6.18
CA THR A 239 -9.42 17.47 -5.70
C THR A 239 -9.77 16.54 -6.85
N VAL A 240 -9.62 15.24 -6.63
CA VAL A 240 -10.05 14.17 -7.54
C VAL A 240 -11.19 13.42 -6.86
N PRO A 241 -12.44 13.53 -7.35
CA PRO A 241 -13.59 12.89 -6.72
C PRO A 241 -13.58 11.38 -6.93
N ALA A 242 -14.10 10.62 -5.96
CA ALA A 242 -14.31 9.18 -6.10
C ALA A 242 -15.61 8.87 -6.86
N PRO A 243 -15.65 7.78 -7.65
CA PRO A 243 -16.90 7.22 -8.15
C PRO A 243 -17.79 6.81 -6.97
N GLN A 244 -19.10 7.02 -7.12
CA GLN A 244 -20.07 6.55 -6.13
C GLN A 244 -20.27 5.04 -6.30
N VAL A 245 -20.02 4.29 -5.25
CA VAL A 245 -20.12 2.82 -5.23
C VAL A 245 -20.76 2.34 -3.93
N THR A 246 -21.35 1.14 -3.95
CA THR A 246 -21.81 0.47 -2.72
C THR A 246 -20.61 -0.15 -2.04
N VAL A 247 -20.36 0.25 -0.79
CA VAL A 247 -19.25 -0.26 0.03
C VAL A 247 -19.64 -1.60 0.64
N VAL A 248 -18.81 -2.62 0.39
CA VAL A 248 -18.89 -3.96 1.00
C VAL A 248 -17.84 -4.11 2.08
N ASP A 249 -16.58 -3.73 1.77
CA ASP A 249 -15.44 -3.84 2.68
C ASP A 249 -14.39 -2.80 2.29
N ALA A 250 -13.91 -2.00 3.24
CA ALA A 250 -12.91 -0.97 2.97
C ALA A 250 -11.46 -1.50 2.98
N THR A 251 -11.26 -2.78 3.33
CA THR A 251 -9.94 -3.40 3.44
C THR A 251 -9.23 -3.41 2.08
N GLY A 252 -7.97 -2.98 2.06
CA GLY A 252 -7.15 -2.95 0.83
C GLY A 252 -7.39 -1.77 -0.11
N ALA A 253 -8.39 -0.90 0.15
CA ALA A 253 -8.67 0.26 -0.71
C ALA A 253 -7.49 1.22 -0.83
N GLY A 254 -6.78 1.47 0.27
CA GLY A 254 -5.56 2.28 0.30
C GLY A 254 -4.41 1.62 -0.47
N ASP A 255 -4.30 0.30 -0.41
CA ASP A 255 -3.28 -0.47 -1.12
C ASP A 255 -3.57 -0.51 -2.62
N ALA A 256 -4.85 -0.70 -3.01
CA ALA A 256 -5.30 -0.57 -4.40
C ALA A 256 -4.98 0.82 -4.96
N PHE A 257 -5.25 1.88 -4.17
CA PHE A 257 -4.92 3.25 -4.52
C PHE A 257 -3.40 3.43 -4.73
N ALA A 258 -2.58 3.01 -3.76
CA ALA A 258 -1.12 3.21 -3.83
C ALA A 258 -0.48 2.42 -4.98
N GLY A 259 -0.90 1.16 -5.20
CA GLY A 259 -0.45 0.34 -6.32
C GLY A 259 -0.81 0.95 -7.68
N ALA A 260 -2.06 1.39 -7.84
CA ALA A 260 -2.53 2.03 -9.08
C ALA A 260 -1.82 3.36 -9.35
N PHE A 261 -1.61 4.16 -8.31
CA PHE A 261 -0.87 5.42 -8.40
C PHE A 261 0.56 5.18 -8.91
N ALA A 262 1.25 4.19 -8.32
CA ALA A 262 2.61 3.83 -8.69
C ALA A 262 2.71 3.34 -10.15
N VAL A 263 1.77 2.50 -10.59
CA VAL A 263 1.73 2.02 -12.00
C VAL A 263 1.57 3.16 -12.97
N ALA A 264 0.65 4.10 -12.71
CA ALA A 264 0.43 5.25 -13.57
C ALA A 264 1.69 6.15 -13.64
N MET A 265 2.31 6.43 -12.47
CA MET A 265 3.56 7.22 -12.42
C MET A 265 4.70 6.54 -13.18
N ALA A 266 4.88 5.22 -13.00
CA ALA A 266 5.88 4.43 -13.71
C ALA A 266 5.65 4.39 -15.23
N SER A 267 4.40 4.53 -15.66
CA SER A 267 4.01 4.63 -17.09
C SER A 267 4.15 6.05 -17.66
N GLY A 268 4.65 7.01 -16.88
CA GLY A 268 4.86 8.40 -17.31
C GLY A 268 3.63 9.29 -17.25
N ALA A 269 2.56 8.86 -16.58
CA ALA A 269 1.37 9.68 -16.36
C ALA A 269 1.68 10.87 -15.44
N SER A 270 0.95 11.96 -15.62
CA SER A 270 0.98 13.07 -14.68
C SER A 270 0.43 12.65 -13.31
N THR A 271 0.82 13.36 -12.27
CA THR A 271 0.31 13.11 -10.90
C THR A 271 -1.22 13.12 -10.83
N LEU A 272 -1.88 13.96 -11.62
CA LEU A 272 -3.34 14.06 -11.64
C LEU A 272 -3.97 12.82 -12.30
N GLU A 273 -3.43 12.37 -13.43
CA GLU A 273 -3.87 11.14 -14.10
C GLU A 273 -3.62 9.92 -13.21
N ALA A 274 -2.48 9.87 -12.52
CA ALA A 274 -2.19 8.83 -11.53
C ALA A 274 -3.22 8.82 -10.38
N ALA A 275 -3.58 9.98 -9.86
CA ALA A 275 -4.60 10.10 -8.83
C ALA A 275 -5.99 9.67 -9.34
N GLN A 276 -6.34 9.97 -10.59
CA GLN A 276 -7.61 9.54 -11.21
C GLN A 276 -7.69 8.02 -11.34
N LEU A 277 -6.62 7.35 -11.79
CA LEU A 277 -6.58 5.88 -11.83
C LEU A 277 -6.65 5.29 -10.41
N ALA A 278 -5.90 5.86 -9.48
CA ALA A 278 -5.81 5.39 -8.10
C ALA A 278 -7.15 5.48 -7.35
N VAL A 279 -7.88 6.59 -7.51
CA VAL A 279 -9.23 6.76 -6.93
C VAL A 279 -10.19 5.70 -7.48
N ARG A 280 -10.13 5.39 -8.78
CA ARG A 280 -10.96 4.33 -9.39
C ARG A 280 -10.61 2.96 -8.85
N ALA A 281 -9.32 2.65 -8.67
CA ALA A 281 -8.87 1.39 -8.10
C ALA A 281 -9.33 1.22 -6.65
N GLY A 282 -9.19 2.27 -5.82
CA GLY A 282 -9.69 2.27 -4.45
C GLY A 282 -11.21 2.14 -4.36
N ALA A 283 -11.95 2.83 -5.24
CA ALA A 283 -13.40 2.72 -5.31
C ALA A 283 -13.87 1.33 -5.77
N TRP A 284 -13.15 0.67 -6.68
CA TRP A 284 -13.43 -0.72 -7.03
C TRP A 284 -13.19 -1.65 -5.82
N ALA A 285 -12.04 -1.51 -5.15
CA ALA A 285 -11.67 -2.38 -4.05
C ALA A 285 -12.72 -2.44 -2.95
N VAL A 286 -13.36 -1.32 -2.60
CA VAL A 286 -14.38 -1.31 -1.55
C VAL A 286 -15.67 -2.06 -1.93
N THR A 287 -15.85 -2.50 -3.16
CA THR A 287 -17.04 -3.25 -3.63
C THR A 287 -16.92 -4.76 -3.45
N VAL A 288 -15.76 -5.26 -3.02
CA VAL A 288 -15.46 -6.69 -2.85
C VAL A 288 -14.86 -6.93 -1.47
N ALA A 289 -15.28 -8.01 -0.78
CA ALA A 289 -14.76 -8.35 0.53
C ALA A 289 -13.29 -8.85 0.49
N GLY A 290 -12.50 -8.47 1.49
CA GLY A 290 -11.11 -8.88 1.69
C GLY A 290 -10.10 -7.99 0.95
N ALA A 291 -8.83 -8.02 1.41
CA ALA A 291 -7.78 -7.19 0.85
C ALA A 291 -7.40 -7.61 -0.59
N GLN A 292 -6.59 -8.65 -0.75
CA GLN A 292 -6.13 -9.06 -2.09
C GLN A 292 -7.25 -9.53 -3.04
N PRO A 293 -8.35 -10.18 -2.58
CA PRO A 293 -9.47 -10.51 -3.46
C PRO A 293 -10.11 -9.29 -4.12
N SER A 294 -10.10 -8.13 -3.45
CA SER A 294 -10.74 -6.90 -3.92
C SER A 294 -9.92 -6.10 -4.94
N LEU A 295 -8.62 -6.36 -5.04
CA LEU A 295 -7.72 -5.60 -5.90
C LEU A 295 -8.06 -5.78 -7.39
N PRO A 296 -8.32 -4.70 -8.14
CA PRO A 296 -8.80 -4.79 -9.51
C PRO A 296 -7.69 -5.12 -10.52
N THR A 297 -8.09 -5.71 -11.63
CA THR A 297 -7.29 -5.74 -12.85
C THR A 297 -7.54 -4.49 -13.70
N MET A 298 -6.62 -4.18 -14.64
CA MET A 298 -6.82 -3.07 -15.57
C MET A 298 -8.09 -3.25 -16.44
N ALA A 299 -8.39 -4.49 -16.85
CA ALA A 299 -9.60 -4.80 -17.61
C ALA A 299 -10.89 -4.48 -16.82
N GLN A 300 -10.90 -4.78 -15.52
CA GLN A 300 -12.02 -4.45 -14.63
C GLN A 300 -12.21 -2.94 -14.48
N LEU A 301 -11.10 -2.18 -14.32
CA LEU A 301 -11.17 -0.73 -14.25
C LEU A 301 -11.64 -0.08 -15.56
N HIS A 302 -11.30 -0.67 -16.70
CA HIS A 302 -11.81 -0.19 -18.01
C HIS A 302 -13.29 -0.52 -18.22
N ALA A 303 -13.74 -1.70 -17.78
CA ALA A 303 -15.13 -2.13 -17.93
C ALA A 303 -16.08 -1.40 -16.95
N ALA A 304 -15.57 -0.96 -15.80
CA ALA A 304 -16.33 -0.15 -14.85
C ALA A 304 -16.49 1.28 -15.40
N SER A 305 -17.48 1.47 -16.28
CA SER A 305 -17.98 2.81 -16.60
C SER A 305 -18.49 3.48 -15.31
N PRO A 306 -18.45 4.82 -15.17
CA PRO A 306 -18.79 5.52 -13.91
C PRO A 306 -20.20 5.26 -13.35
N ALA A 307 -21.01 4.41 -13.97
CA ALA A 307 -22.41 4.17 -13.62
C ALA A 307 -22.79 2.67 -13.50
N GLY A 308 -21.90 1.80 -13.06
CA GLY A 308 -22.29 0.39 -12.94
C GLY A 308 -21.20 -0.54 -12.43
N ALA A 309 -20.92 -0.55 -11.13
CA ALA A 309 -20.22 -1.68 -10.54
C ALA A 309 -21.19 -2.88 -10.43
N PRO A 310 -20.84 -4.09 -10.92
CA PRO A 310 -21.71 -5.24 -10.79
C PRO A 310 -21.80 -5.63 -9.32
N THR A 311 -23.01 -5.69 -8.78
CA THR A 311 -23.32 -6.43 -7.55
C THR A 311 -23.06 -7.91 -7.81
N ARG A 312 -21.86 -8.40 -7.49
CA ARG A 312 -21.61 -9.84 -7.37
C ARG A 312 -21.97 -10.27 -5.95
N ALA A 313 -22.98 -11.12 -5.86
CA ALA A 313 -23.33 -11.82 -4.63
C ALA A 313 -22.11 -12.56 -4.09
N ALA A 314 -21.88 -12.45 -2.80
CA ALA A 314 -20.88 -13.23 -2.09
C ALA A 314 -21.23 -14.72 -2.14
N PRO A 315 -20.23 -15.63 -2.20
CA PRO A 315 -20.45 -17.05 -2.03
C PRO A 315 -20.85 -17.41 -0.60
#